data_8431729cee29b28012b24bfdc6a10f1c
#
_entry.id   8431729cee29b28012b24bfdc6a10f1c
#
_cell.length_a   1.000
_cell.length_b   1.000
_cell.length_c   1.000
_cell.angle_alpha   90.00
_cell.angle_beta   90.00
_cell.angle_gamma   90.00
#
_symmetry.space_group_name_H-M   'P 1'
#
loop_
_entity.id
_entity.type
_entity.pdbx_description
1 polymer ?
#
loop_
_entity_poly.entity_id
_entity_poly.type
_entity_poly.pdbx_seq_one_letter_code
_entity_poly.pdbx_strand_id
1 'polypeptide(L)'
;MPSICLKNQNRRHTFARGIAILSAAALATSIPAIAQDHDDNGIHFFPGNLIVSRSVYDNNANNVKVGALLPPNCANTVGPCVAATNNGTFPFVFNNALVDGSFGITSKLYLDQITPWGFVIDSLEIPNSSMHNIRSESNQLVTSFSSKSEGALNLSTDGKLITFIDYVAPVNTIEVSNSNTPGVIDPTNPVGVAYYRAAVTLDRNGKFTFTETNAYSGNNGRAAILNNTNGANFFYTVGNAGNGANPQPNGVVLGAGAQIIDPSTAPESFQTPGTPTPVASFSITELGDKADKNGKDDNFRGLTVFNNVIYLTKGSGSNGVNTVFFVDTTGTACPKGVGIPAAGATLPVSPLNLSGVNPQNGLPSNICILAGFPTVLAKSASSTAFPFGIWFANADTLYVADEGDGSGGTTLYTHAAAQTTAGIQKWIFNSTTKTWSLAYTLQTGLELGVPYTVNNYPTGTNTATKLPWSPATDGIRNITGSVDGAKVTIYGITSTVSGSGDQGADPNRLVAVTDVLSNTDATKAATEKFTIVRKAGFAEVLRGVSFTPSKGDDDDHDNQGDQGDHGDRN
;
A
#
# COMPACT_ATOMS: atom_id res chain seq x y z
N MET A 1 -14.35 -36.40 64.98
CA MET A 1 -13.68 -37.48 65.75
C MET A 1 -13.98 -38.82 65.11
N PRO A 2 -13.03 -39.73 64.90
CA PRO A 2 -11.57 -39.61 64.77
C PRO A 2 -11.07 -40.05 63.38
N SER A 3 -10.02 -39.56 62.91
CA SER A 3 -8.59 -39.96 62.77
C SER A 3 -8.28 -41.47 62.73
N ILE A 4 -7.38 -41.82 61.81
CA ILE A 4 -6.23 -42.75 61.89
C ILE A 4 -5.93 -43.25 60.44
N CYS A 5 -4.89 -42.89 59.77
CA CYS A 5 -3.44 -43.07 59.86
C CYS A 5 -2.90 -44.36 59.21
N LEU A 6 -2.07 -44.15 58.17
CA LEU A 6 -0.87 -44.88 57.73
C LEU A 6 -0.96 -46.36 57.29
N LYS A 7 -0.42 -46.72 56.13
CA LYS A 7 0.89 -47.36 55.97
C LYS A 7 1.29 -47.62 54.48
N ASN A 8 2.54 -47.32 54.24
CA ASN A 8 3.40 -47.73 53.15
C ASN A 8 3.43 -49.24 52.88
N GLN A 9 3.59 -49.64 51.61
CA GLN A 9 4.65 -50.62 51.29
C GLN A 9 4.91 -50.67 49.74
N ASN A 10 6.19 -50.62 49.41
CA ASN A 10 6.85 -50.91 48.16
C ASN A 10 6.58 -52.34 47.65
N ARG A 11 6.53 -52.54 46.31
CA ARG A 11 7.29 -53.61 45.61
C ARG A 11 7.36 -53.42 44.10
N ARG A 12 8.44 -53.86 43.58
CA ARG A 12 9.12 -53.70 42.30
C ARG A 12 8.57 -54.59 41.17
N HIS A 13 8.91 -54.12 39.93
CA HIS A 13 9.23 -54.82 38.66
C HIS A 13 8.08 -55.43 37.84
N THR A 14 7.90 -55.01 36.61
CA THR A 14 8.42 -55.72 35.40
C THR A 14 8.22 -54.88 34.14
N PHE A 15 9.18 -54.92 33.23
CA PHE A 15 9.23 -54.30 31.91
C PHE A 15 8.14 -54.86 30.98
N ALA A 16 7.44 -53.96 30.23
CA ALA A 16 6.88 -54.29 28.92
C ALA A 16 7.06 -53.08 27.99
N ARG A 17 7.80 -53.28 26.90
CA ARG A 17 7.99 -52.31 25.82
C ARG A 17 6.67 -52.18 25.04
N GLY A 18 6.08 -50.99 25.05
CA GLY A 18 5.00 -50.60 24.19
C GLY A 18 5.41 -49.34 23.43
N ILE A 19 5.50 -49.44 22.09
CA ILE A 19 5.75 -48.32 21.19
C ILE A 19 4.51 -47.45 21.22
N ALA A 20 4.58 -46.26 21.82
CA ALA A 20 3.55 -45.24 21.71
C ALA A 20 3.96 -44.22 20.62
N ILE A 21 3.17 -44.18 19.54
CA ILE A 21 3.22 -43.14 18.53
C ILE A 21 2.70 -41.87 19.18
N LEU A 22 3.60 -40.91 19.46
CA LEU A 22 3.20 -39.56 19.88
C LEU A 22 2.77 -38.78 18.62
N SER A 23 1.47 -38.60 18.46
CA SER A 23 0.92 -37.53 17.63
C SER A 23 1.10 -36.20 18.36
N ALA A 24 2.07 -35.41 17.95
CA ALA A 24 2.24 -34.04 18.42
C ALA A 24 1.15 -33.17 17.82
N ALA A 25 0.10 -32.90 18.60
CA ALA A 25 -0.82 -31.81 18.32
C ALA A 25 -0.10 -30.51 18.69
N ALA A 26 0.32 -29.75 17.69
CA ALA A 26 0.84 -28.41 17.88
C ALA A 26 -0.31 -27.48 18.30
N LEU A 27 -0.43 -27.19 19.58
CA LEU A 27 -1.18 -26.05 20.07
C LEU A 27 -0.43 -24.78 19.63
N ALA A 28 -0.93 -24.11 18.63
CA ALA A 28 -0.54 -22.73 18.33
C ALA A 28 -1.10 -21.83 19.43
N THR A 29 -0.32 -21.62 20.49
CA THR A 29 -0.58 -20.52 21.42
C THR A 29 -0.21 -19.23 20.72
N SER A 30 -1.20 -18.35 20.54
CA SER A 30 -0.95 -16.96 20.17
C SER A 30 -0.09 -16.33 21.27
N ILE A 31 1.20 -16.15 20.97
CA ILE A 31 2.08 -15.35 21.83
C ILE A 31 1.65 -13.90 21.62
N PRO A 32 1.21 -13.17 22.64
CA PRO A 32 1.04 -11.72 22.52
C PRO A 32 2.40 -11.12 22.17
N ALA A 33 2.45 -10.28 21.15
CA ALA A 33 3.63 -9.52 20.83
C ALA A 33 4.01 -8.70 22.07
N ILE A 34 5.10 -9.05 22.71
CA ILE A 34 5.69 -8.26 23.79
C ILE A 34 6.31 -7.06 23.06
N ALA A 35 5.75 -5.88 23.30
CA ALA A 35 6.39 -4.64 22.91
C ALA A 35 7.72 -4.58 23.67
N GLN A 36 8.82 -4.76 22.95
CA GLN A 36 10.15 -4.63 23.50
C GLN A 36 10.50 -3.14 23.57
N ASP A 37 10.80 -2.66 24.76
CA ASP A 37 11.42 -1.36 24.99
C ASP A 37 12.75 -1.35 24.24
N HIS A 38 12.87 -0.48 23.24
CA HIS A 38 14.06 -0.38 22.38
C HIS A 38 15.08 0.58 23.00
N ASP A 39 15.89 0.06 23.89
CA ASP A 39 17.23 0.59 24.13
C ASP A 39 18.25 -0.29 23.36
N ASP A 40 18.82 0.26 22.30
CA ASP A 40 20.05 -0.12 21.58
C ASP A 40 20.24 -1.53 20.96
N ASN A 41 19.21 -2.35 20.81
CA ASN A 41 19.29 -3.52 19.93
C ASN A 41 18.42 -3.28 18.69
N GLY A 42 18.94 -2.51 17.76
CA GLY A 42 18.26 -2.16 16.52
C GLY A 42 17.80 -3.40 15.74
N ILE A 43 16.56 -3.37 15.26
CA ILE A 43 16.08 -4.34 14.27
C ILE A 43 17.04 -4.34 13.09
N HIS A 44 17.40 -5.55 12.65
CA HIS A 44 18.24 -5.74 11.49
C HIS A 44 17.49 -6.52 10.41
N PHE A 45 17.30 -5.88 9.25
CA PHE A 45 16.64 -6.54 8.12
C PHE A 45 17.63 -7.42 7.36
N PHE A 46 17.36 -8.73 7.30
CA PHE A 46 18.20 -9.71 6.63
C PHE A 46 17.86 -9.78 5.14
N PRO A 47 18.85 -9.68 4.24
CA PRO A 47 18.65 -9.75 2.79
C PRO A 47 17.90 -11.04 2.37
N GLY A 48 17.03 -10.90 1.35
CA GLY A 48 16.24 -12.01 0.83
C GLY A 48 14.93 -12.27 1.58
N ASN A 49 14.69 -11.62 2.71
CA ASN A 49 13.40 -11.61 3.37
C ASN A 49 12.45 -10.60 2.75
N LEU A 50 11.19 -10.66 3.14
CA LEU A 50 10.19 -9.68 2.82
C LEU A 50 9.93 -8.75 3.99
N ILE A 51 9.53 -7.52 3.70
CA ILE A 51 8.91 -6.61 4.65
C ILE A 51 7.47 -6.43 4.22
N VAL A 52 6.56 -6.53 5.20
CA VAL A 52 5.12 -6.33 4.99
C VAL A 52 4.64 -5.21 5.92
N SER A 53 4.05 -4.16 5.37
CA SER A 53 3.41 -3.15 6.19
C SER A 53 2.03 -3.65 6.65
N ARG A 54 1.75 -3.47 7.94
CA ARG A 54 0.53 -3.92 8.59
C ARG A 54 -0.04 -2.82 9.47
N SER A 55 -1.26 -2.39 9.19
CA SER A 55 -2.00 -1.50 10.07
C SER A 55 -2.71 -2.29 11.16
N VAL A 56 -2.73 -1.73 12.37
CA VAL A 56 -3.35 -2.36 13.54
C VAL A 56 -4.22 -1.34 14.24
N TYR A 57 -5.52 -1.59 14.28
CA TYR A 57 -6.49 -0.79 15.00
C TYR A 57 -6.71 -1.37 16.40
N ASP A 58 -6.84 -0.52 17.41
CA ASP A 58 -7.03 -0.96 18.81
C ASP A 58 -8.45 -1.46 19.10
N ASN A 59 -9.35 -1.34 18.13
CA ASN A 59 -10.75 -1.76 18.23
C ASN A 59 -11.49 -1.18 19.46
N ASN A 60 -11.12 0.02 19.88
CA ASN A 60 -11.75 0.68 21.01
C ASN A 60 -13.00 1.45 20.56
N ALA A 61 -14.17 0.97 20.96
CA ALA A 61 -15.44 1.60 20.64
C ALA A 61 -15.61 3.04 21.21
N ASN A 62 -14.73 3.46 22.13
CA ASN A 62 -14.76 4.81 22.67
C ASN A 62 -14.05 5.84 21.77
N ASN A 63 -13.27 5.42 20.78
CA ASN A 63 -12.59 6.33 19.86
C ASN A 63 -13.58 7.19 19.08
N VAL A 64 -14.73 6.61 18.70
CA VAL A 64 -15.83 7.35 18.07
C VAL A 64 -17.13 7.04 18.80
N LYS A 65 -17.70 8.04 19.45
CA LYS A 65 -18.98 7.89 20.16
C LYS A 65 -20.14 8.07 19.18
N VAL A 66 -21.13 7.18 19.25
CA VAL A 66 -22.39 7.37 18.52
C VAL A 66 -23.01 8.73 18.90
N GLY A 67 -23.40 9.50 17.89
CA GLY A 67 -23.91 10.87 18.04
C GLY A 67 -22.84 11.96 18.05
N ALA A 68 -21.52 11.63 18.10
CA ALA A 68 -20.48 12.61 17.89
C ALA A 68 -20.55 13.20 16.48
N LEU A 69 -20.33 14.52 16.35
CA LEU A 69 -20.34 15.15 15.03
C LEU A 69 -19.07 14.80 14.26
N LEU A 70 -19.23 14.40 13.02
CA LEU A 70 -18.18 14.08 12.07
C LEU A 70 -18.22 15.08 10.89
N PRO A 71 -17.06 15.48 10.40
CA PRO A 71 -15.74 15.31 11.00
C PRO A 71 -15.64 16.07 12.35
N PRO A 72 -14.69 15.70 13.22
CA PRO A 72 -14.51 16.35 14.50
C PRO A 72 -14.35 17.87 14.35
N ASN A 73 -14.97 18.64 15.25
CA ASN A 73 -14.96 20.10 15.18
C ASN A 73 -15.53 20.67 13.87
N CYS A 74 -16.41 19.94 13.23
CA CYS A 74 -17.06 20.39 12.00
C CYS A 74 -17.49 21.86 12.12
N ALA A 75 -16.89 22.72 11.29
CA ALA A 75 -17.10 24.18 11.35
C ALA A 75 -18.42 24.63 10.73
N ASN A 76 -19.17 23.75 10.17
CA ASN A 76 -20.57 23.85 9.79
C ASN A 76 -20.99 25.04 8.91
N THR A 77 -20.09 25.63 8.15
CA THR A 77 -20.48 26.75 7.28
C THR A 77 -20.74 26.33 5.83
N VAL A 78 -20.31 25.14 5.41
CA VAL A 78 -20.29 24.76 3.99
C VAL A 78 -20.68 23.30 3.71
N GLY A 79 -20.82 22.44 4.71
CA GLY A 79 -21.20 21.06 4.55
C GLY A 79 -22.01 20.52 5.72
N PRO A 80 -22.79 19.46 5.53
CA PRO A 80 -23.53 18.85 6.61
C PRO A 80 -22.56 18.12 7.54
N CYS A 81 -22.47 18.56 8.80
CA CYS A 81 -21.92 17.73 9.85
C CYS A 81 -22.82 16.51 10.04
N VAL A 82 -22.26 15.33 10.13
CA VAL A 82 -22.97 14.07 10.28
C VAL A 82 -22.77 13.55 11.69
N ALA A 83 -23.84 13.14 12.34
CA ALA A 83 -23.72 12.43 13.61
C ALA A 83 -23.18 11.01 13.35
N ALA A 84 -22.14 10.62 14.07
CA ALA A 84 -21.59 9.27 14.01
C ALA A 84 -22.67 8.25 14.40
N THR A 85 -22.79 7.21 13.59
CA THR A 85 -23.69 6.08 13.84
C THR A 85 -22.89 4.79 13.83
N ASN A 86 -23.35 3.77 14.53
CA ASN A 86 -22.85 2.43 14.30
C ASN A 86 -23.47 1.92 13.00
N ASN A 87 -22.76 2.08 11.91
CA ASN A 87 -23.19 1.68 10.57
C ASN A 87 -22.89 0.19 10.26
N GLY A 88 -22.44 -0.58 11.25
CA GLY A 88 -22.03 -1.97 11.08
C GLY A 88 -20.65 -2.14 10.46
N THR A 89 -19.89 -1.07 10.25
CA THR A 89 -18.51 -1.14 9.79
C THR A 89 -17.64 -1.79 10.86
N PHE A 90 -16.83 -2.72 10.47
CA PHE A 90 -15.88 -3.35 11.36
C PHE A 90 -14.54 -2.58 11.29
N PRO A 91 -13.80 -2.48 12.38
CA PRO A 91 -14.07 -2.75 13.80
C PRO A 91 -14.46 -1.48 14.59
N PHE A 92 -15.62 -0.95 14.36
CA PHE A 92 -16.10 0.35 14.85
C PHE A 92 -15.40 1.54 14.18
N VAL A 93 -15.02 1.36 12.91
CA VAL A 93 -14.50 2.44 12.06
C VAL A 93 -15.69 3.16 11.45
N PHE A 94 -15.85 4.44 11.80
CA PHE A 94 -16.90 5.29 11.24
C PHE A 94 -16.32 6.10 10.09
N ASN A 95 -16.97 6.01 8.93
CA ASN A 95 -16.65 6.83 7.78
C ASN A 95 -17.52 8.07 7.76
N ASN A 96 -16.99 9.16 7.26
CA ASN A 96 -17.78 10.32 6.90
C ASN A 96 -18.39 10.11 5.50
N ALA A 97 -19.29 9.13 5.40
CA ALA A 97 -19.80 8.62 4.12
C ALA A 97 -20.52 9.66 3.26
N LEU A 98 -21.02 10.75 3.84
CA LEU A 98 -21.65 11.84 3.09
C LEU A 98 -20.64 12.77 2.42
N VAL A 99 -19.42 12.82 2.92
CA VAL A 99 -18.37 13.71 2.43
C VAL A 99 -17.25 12.90 1.77
N ASP A 100 -16.68 11.94 2.49
CA ASP A 100 -15.66 11.03 1.98
C ASP A 100 -15.76 9.68 2.69
N GLY A 101 -16.20 8.66 1.99
CA GLY A 101 -16.34 7.29 2.49
C GLY A 101 -15.02 6.52 2.60
N SER A 102 -13.89 7.13 2.21
CA SER A 102 -12.60 6.42 2.15
C SER A 102 -11.80 6.53 3.44
N PHE A 103 -12.15 7.44 4.35
CA PHE A 103 -11.33 7.81 5.49
C PHE A 103 -12.09 7.60 6.80
N GLY A 104 -11.45 6.91 7.70
CA GLY A 104 -11.95 6.63 9.02
C GLY A 104 -10.96 7.05 10.09
N ILE A 105 -10.68 6.17 11.05
CA ILE A 105 -9.80 6.42 12.17
C ILE A 105 -8.36 6.02 11.86
N THR A 106 -7.40 6.81 12.33
CA THR A 106 -5.98 6.47 12.18
C THR A 106 -5.58 5.33 13.09
N SER A 107 -4.64 4.52 12.62
CA SER A 107 -4.13 3.34 13.29
C SER A 107 -2.61 3.25 13.21
N LYS A 108 -2.04 2.46 14.12
CA LYS A 108 -0.61 2.14 14.11
C LYS A 108 -0.21 1.36 12.87
N LEU A 109 1.04 1.56 12.47
CA LEU A 109 1.71 0.80 11.42
C LEU A 109 2.86 -0.01 12.00
N TYR A 110 2.99 -1.23 11.50
CA TYR A 110 4.10 -2.13 11.76
C TYR A 110 4.73 -2.56 10.45
N LEU A 111 6.04 -2.73 10.47
CA LEU A 111 6.81 -3.36 9.39
C LEU A 111 7.27 -4.72 9.88
N ASP A 112 6.63 -5.76 9.38
CA ASP A 112 6.95 -7.13 9.77
C ASP A 112 7.97 -7.70 8.79
N GLN A 113 9.16 -8.05 9.29
CA GLN A 113 10.11 -8.84 8.54
C GLN A 113 9.69 -10.31 8.55
N ILE A 114 9.49 -10.87 7.38
CA ILE A 114 9.08 -12.26 7.23
C ILE A 114 9.98 -13.01 6.22
N THR A 115 10.13 -14.30 6.43
CA THR A 115 10.74 -15.14 5.40
C THR A 115 9.83 -15.23 4.16
N PRO A 116 10.35 -15.60 2.98
CA PRO A 116 9.53 -15.87 1.79
C PRO A 116 8.43 -16.93 2.00
N TRP A 117 8.54 -17.72 3.05
CA TRP A 117 7.56 -18.75 3.45
C TRP A 117 6.57 -18.30 4.52
N GLY A 118 6.64 -17.02 4.96
CA GLY A 118 5.68 -16.41 5.86
C GLY A 118 6.01 -16.49 7.36
N PHE A 119 7.18 -16.99 7.77
CA PHE A 119 7.61 -16.92 9.17
C PHE A 119 8.00 -15.49 9.53
N VAL A 120 7.34 -14.94 10.54
CA VAL A 120 7.69 -13.62 11.08
C VAL A 120 9.01 -13.75 11.86
N ILE A 121 10.00 -12.96 11.46
CA ILE A 121 11.31 -12.87 12.11
C ILE A 121 11.27 -11.76 13.14
N ASP A 122 10.74 -10.60 12.76
CA ASP A 122 10.69 -9.42 13.61
C ASP A 122 9.54 -8.49 13.19
N SER A 123 9.18 -7.53 14.05
CA SER A 123 8.11 -6.57 13.82
C SER A 123 8.50 -5.21 14.38
N LEU A 124 8.74 -4.24 13.50
CA LEU A 124 9.10 -2.87 13.86
C LEU A 124 7.85 -2.00 13.88
N GLU A 125 7.50 -1.45 15.03
CA GLU A 125 6.46 -0.42 15.13
C GLU A 125 6.99 0.91 14.55
N ILE A 126 6.25 1.51 13.62
CA ILE A 126 6.60 2.82 13.08
C ILE A 126 6.35 3.88 14.16
N PRO A 127 7.25 4.87 14.35
CA PRO A 127 7.09 5.92 15.35
C PRO A 127 5.71 6.57 15.28
N ASN A 128 5.03 6.71 16.40
CA ASN A 128 3.69 7.27 16.50
C ASN A 128 3.43 7.93 17.86
N SER A 129 2.32 8.64 18.01
CA SER A 129 1.97 9.43 19.18
C SER A 129 1.82 8.64 20.50
N SER A 130 1.78 7.32 20.45
CA SER A 130 1.71 6.48 21.66
C SER A 130 3.08 6.12 22.22
N MET A 131 4.17 6.47 21.54
CA MET A 131 5.54 6.18 21.97
C MET A 131 6.12 7.32 22.79
N HIS A 132 6.85 6.98 23.88
CA HIS A 132 7.42 7.98 24.79
C HIS A 132 8.64 8.74 24.23
N ASN A 133 9.30 8.22 23.19
CA ASN A 133 10.57 8.74 22.67
C ASN A 133 10.46 9.42 21.29
N ILE A 134 9.30 9.89 20.91
CA ILE A 134 9.17 10.67 19.67
C ILE A 134 9.87 12.01 19.86
N ARG A 135 10.93 12.26 19.07
CA ARG A 135 11.73 13.49 19.16
C ARG A 135 11.02 14.72 18.62
N SER A 136 9.98 14.53 17.78
CA SER A 136 9.22 15.59 17.14
C SER A 136 7.85 15.03 16.73
N GLU A 137 6.80 15.85 16.80
CA GLU A 137 5.47 15.49 16.28
C GLU A 137 5.49 15.18 14.78
N SER A 138 6.44 15.76 14.03
CA SER A 138 6.66 15.50 12.61
C SER A 138 7.30 14.14 12.31
N ASN A 139 7.86 13.46 13.30
CA ASN A 139 8.49 12.14 13.16
C ASN A 139 7.56 10.99 13.55
N GLN A 140 6.26 11.21 13.49
CA GLN A 140 5.25 10.18 13.70
C GLN A 140 4.51 9.86 12.41
N LEU A 141 4.05 8.63 12.29
CA LEU A 141 3.30 8.20 11.11
C LEU A 141 2.20 7.22 11.48
N VAL A 142 1.06 7.41 10.85
CA VAL A 142 -0.14 6.58 10.98
C VAL A 142 -0.79 6.40 9.63
N THR A 143 -1.59 5.34 9.47
CA THR A 143 -2.45 5.17 8.30
C THR A 143 -3.92 5.31 8.70
N SER A 144 -4.80 5.66 7.78
CA SER A 144 -6.23 5.51 7.99
C SER A 144 -6.60 4.03 7.93
N PHE A 145 -7.18 3.48 8.99
CA PHE A 145 -7.44 2.04 9.08
C PHE A 145 -8.36 1.52 7.98
N SER A 146 -9.34 2.31 7.59
CA SER A 146 -10.28 1.95 6.53
C SER A 146 -9.78 2.25 5.11
N SER A 147 -8.70 3.00 4.95
CA SER A 147 -8.16 3.25 3.62
C SER A 147 -7.54 2.00 3.00
N LYS A 148 -7.89 1.73 1.77
CA LYS A 148 -7.43 0.54 1.02
C LYS A 148 -6.17 0.76 0.20
N SER A 149 -5.62 1.97 0.15
CA SER A 149 -4.57 2.32 -0.80
C SER A 149 -3.30 2.95 -0.21
N GLU A 150 -3.19 3.03 1.11
CA GLU A 150 -2.02 3.55 1.82
C GLU A 150 -1.03 2.45 2.20
N GLY A 151 0.16 2.84 2.61
CA GLY A 151 1.18 1.95 3.16
C GLY A 151 1.85 1.02 2.15
N ALA A 152 1.81 1.34 0.84
CA ALA A 152 2.58 0.61 -0.17
C ALA A 152 4.08 0.75 0.11
N LEU A 153 4.81 -0.36 0.04
CA LEU A 153 6.26 -0.40 0.24
C LEU A 153 7.00 -0.50 -1.09
N ASN A 154 8.06 0.28 -1.22
CA ASN A 154 9.00 0.21 -2.34
C ASN A 154 10.44 0.23 -1.82
N LEU A 155 11.39 -0.11 -2.68
CA LEU A 155 12.81 0.17 -2.46
C LEU A 155 13.19 1.51 -3.10
N SER A 156 14.17 2.20 -2.52
CA SER A 156 14.87 3.31 -3.18
C SER A 156 15.54 2.83 -4.47
N THR A 157 15.92 3.76 -5.35
CA THR A 157 16.51 3.38 -6.64
C THR A 157 17.84 2.65 -6.54
N ASP A 158 18.58 2.80 -5.44
CA ASP A 158 19.80 2.03 -5.13
C ASP A 158 19.51 0.72 -4.39
N GLY A 159 18.24 0.45 -4.00
CA GLY A 159 17.81 -0.75 -3.28
C GLY A 159 18.21 -0.81 -1.80
N LYS A 160 18.76 0.26 -1.22
CA LYS A 160 19.29 0.28 0.15
C LYS A 160 18.31 0.76 1.21
N LEU A 161 17.17 1.34 0.81
CA LEU A 161 16.17 1.90 1.71
C LEU A 161 14.78 1.41 1.34
N ILE A 162 13.96 1.11 2.34
CA ILE A 162 12.51 1.01 2.18
C ILE A 162 11.94 2.41 2.13
N THR A 163 10.95 2.63 1.26
CA THR A 163 10.26 3.91 1.10
C THR A 163 8.76 3.74 1.08
N PHE A 164 8.03 4.64 1.71
CA PHE A 164 6.57 4.69 1.75
C PHE A 164 6.09 6.08 2.14
N ILE A 165 4.77 6.31 2.13
CA ILE A 165 4.16 7.60 2.48
C ILE A 165 2.85 7.34 3.22
N ASP A 166 2.63 8.09 4.32
CA ASP A 166 1.42 8.02 5.14
C ASP A 166 1.17 9.36 5.86
N TYR A 167 0.24 9.42 6.83
CA TYR A 167 -0.15 10.64 7.52
C TYR A 167 0.70 10.95 8.74
N VAL A 168 1.02 12.22 8.92
CA VAL A 168 1.56 12.77 10.16
C VAL A 168 0.39 13.19 11.05
N ALA A 169 -0.04 12.31 11.93
CA ALA A 169 -1.17 12.53 12.83
C ALA A 169 -1.07 11.64 14.08
N PRO A 170 -1.77 11.97 15.16
CA PRO A 170 -1.90 11.06 16.30
C PRO A 170 -2.67 9.79 15.94
N VAL A 171 -2.39 8.70 16.68
CA VAL A 171 -3.19 7.47 16.62
C VAL A 171 -4.62 7.76 17.11
N ASN A 172 -5.60 7.08 16.56
CA ASN A 172 -7.03 7.24 16.86
C ASN A 172 -7.61 8.63 16.53
N THR A 173 -7.02 9.31 15.56
CA THR A 173 -7.55 10.58 15.04
C THR A 173 -8.49 10.30 13.88
N ILE A 174 -9.61 11.04 13.82
CA ILE A 174 -10.65 10.84 12.82
C ILE A 174 -10.48 11.83 11.68
N GLU A 175 -10.70 11.40 10.45
CA GLU A 175 -10.78 12.23 9.24
C GLU A 175 -9.50 13.07 8.99
N VAL A 176 -8.34 12.42 9.01
CA VAL A 176 -7.04 13.11 8.81
C VAL A 176 -6.74 13.50 7.37
N SER A 177 -7.56 13.07 6.43
CA SER A 177 -7.36 13.34 4.99
C SER A 177 -7.75 14.75 4.56
N ASN A 178 -8.34 15.55 5.43
CA ASN A 178 -8.78 16.93 5.13
C ASN A 178 -7.66 17.80 4.53
N SER A 179 -7.97 19.05 4.20
CA SER A 179 -6.96 20.01 3.74
C SER A 179 -5.76 20.06 4.69
N ASN A 180 -4.56 20.00 4.13
CA ASN A 180 -3.31 20.21 4.85
C ASN A 180 -2.81 21.67 4.77
N THR A 181 -3.69 22.60 4.44
CA THR A 181 -3.42 24.04 4.48
C THR A 181 -4.00 24.62 5.76
N PRO A 182 -3.19 25.05 6.73
CA PRO A 182 -3.67 25.61 7.98
C PRO A 182 -4.61 26.79 7.78
N GLY A 183 -5.71 26.81 8.53
CA GLY A 183 -6.71 27.87 8.47
C GLY A 183 -7.65 27.82 7.25
N VAL A 184 -7.50 26.84 6.38
CA VAL A 184 -8.39 26.62 5.23
C VAL A 184 -9.25 25.39 5.51
N ILE A 185 -10.56 25.59 5.51
CA ILE A 185 -11.53 24.51 5.68
C ILE A 185 -11.89 23.96 4.30
N ASP A 186 -11.66 22.66 4.13
CA ASP A 186 -12.13 21.95 2.96
C ASP A 186 -13.65 21.75 3.04
N PRO A 187 -14.43 22.29 2.10
CA PRO A 187 -15.88 22.16 2.14
C PRO A 187 -16.37 20.72 1.94
N THR A 188 -15.54 19.82 1.45
CA THR A 188 -15.88 18.41 1.22
C THR A 188 -15.41 17.51 2.36
N ASN A 189 -14.51 18.00 3.20
CA ASN A 189 -14.04 17.36 4.43
C ASN A 189 -13.70 18.45 5.47
N PRO A 190 -14.70 19.07 6.10
CA PRO A 190 -14.58 20.32 6.83
C PRO A 190 -13.96 20.17 8.22
N VAL A 191 -12.77 19.61 8.32
CA VAL A 191 -11.98 19.52 9.56
C VAL A 191 -11.10 20.76 9.71
N GLY A 192 -11.11 21.36 10.88
CA GLY A 192 -10.35 22.59 11.16
C GLY A 192 -8.86 22.40 11.41
N VAL A 193 -8.35 21.16 11.41
CA VAL A 193 -6.95 20.81 11.68
C VAL A 193 -6.29 20.30 10.39
N ALA A 194 -5.12 20.84 10.07
CA ALA A 194 -4.32 20.36 8.94
C ALA A 194 -3.39 19.22 9.40
N TYR A 195 -3.36 18.15 8.62
CA TYR A 195 -2.47 17.01 8.81
C TYR A 195 -1.63 16.80 7.55
N TYR A 196 -0.31 16.89 7.68
CA TYR A 196 0.60 16.63 6.57
C TYR A 196 0.71 15.13 6.27
N ARG A 197 1.37 14.80 5.17
CA ARG A 197 1.86 13.47 4.86
C ARG A 197 3.36 13.50 5.01
N ALA A 198 3.97 12.35 5.25
CA ALA A 198 5.42 12.22 5.20
C ALA A 198 5.81 11.07 4.29
N ALA A 199 6.72 11.35 3.36
CA ALA A 199 7.51 10.34 2.69
C ALA A 199 8.63 9.90 3.63
N VAL A 200 8.80 8.60 3.76
CA VAL A 200 9.68 8.00 4.77
C VAL A 200 10.69 7.10 4.10
N THR A 201 11.91 7.13 4.60
CA THR A 201 12.91 6.09 4.33
C THR A 201 13.19 5.29 5.60
N LEU A 202 13.50 4.03 5.42
CA LEU A 202 13.94 3.13 6.47
C LEU A 202 15.15 2.33 5.97
N ASP A 203 16.25 2.40 6.70
CA ASP A 203 17.44 1.62 6.39
C ASP A 203 17.36 0.19 6.98
N ARG A 204 18.34 -0.65 6.65
CA ARG A 204 18.37 -2.03 7.13
C ARG A 204 18.59 -2.16 8.65
N ASN A 205 19.00 -1.10 9.33
CA ASN A 205 19.25 -1.06 10.78
C ASN A 205 18.06 -0.48 11.55
N GLY A 206 16.92 -0.25 10.89
CA GLY A 206 15.72 0.25 11.55
C GLY A 206 15.68 1.78 11.71
N LYS A 207 16.59 2.53 11.07
CA LYS A 207 16.61 4.00 11.18
C LYS A 207 15.65 4.63 10.19
N PHE A 208 14.73 5.42 10.70
CA PHE A 208 13.77 6.22 9.92
C PHE A 208 14.29 7.61 9.57
N THR A 209 13.90 8.09 8.38
CA THR A 209 13.98 9.51 8.00
C THR A 209 12.64 9.95 7.45
N PHE A 210 12.13 11.10 7.90
CA PHE A 210 10.82 11.62 7.53
C PHE A 210 10.97 12.90 6.72
N THR A 211 10.21 13.01 5.63
CA THR A 211 10.09 14.22 4.81
C THR A 211 8.63 14.55 4.68
N GLU A 212 8.17 15.56 5.41
CA GLU A 212 6.78 16.01 5.35
C GLU A 212 6.47 16.68 4.01
N THR A 213 5.23 16.59 3.60
CA THR A 213 4.71 17.25 2.41
C THR A 213 3.28 17.72 2.62
N ASN A 214 2.93 18.84 1.99
CA ASN A 214 1.57 19.34 1.88
C ASN A 214 0.82 18.82 0.63
N ALA A 215 1.40 17.85 -0.08
CA ALA A 215 0.71 17.16 -1.17
C ALA A 215 -0.49 16.34 -0.67
N TYR A 216 -1.36 15.97 -1.60
CA TYR A 216 -2.51 15.08 -1.38
C TYR A 216 -3.56 15.62 -0.39
N SER A 217 -3.75 16.94 -0.40
CA SER A 217 -4.76 17.62 0.41
C SER A 217 -6.16 17.09 0.11
N GLY A 218 -6.92 16.76 1.15
CA GLY A 218 -8.28 16.21 1.05
C GLY A 218 -8.35 14.75 0.57
N ASN A 219 -7.22 14.04 0.54
CA ASN A 219 -7.13 12.62 0.19
C ASN A 219 -5.80 12.03 0.70
N ASN A 220 -5.22 11.03 0.06
CA ASN A 220 -4.07 10.29 0.55
C ASN A 220 -2.89 10.21 -0.42
N GLY A 221 -1.66 10.25 0.14
CA GLY A 221 -0.48 9.69 -0.50
C GLY A 221 -0.53 8.16 -0.44
N ARG A 222 0.00 7.48 -1.48
CA ARG A 222 -0.17 6.03 -1.61
C ARG A 222 1.12 5.27 -1.76
N ALA A 223 2.06 5.79 -2.53
CA ALA A 223 3.37 5.19 -2.71
C ALA A 223 4.45 6.27 -2.82
N ALA A 224 5.66 5.92 -2.39
CA ALA A 224 6.85 6.76 -2.52
C ALA A 224 8.05 5.91 -2.92
N ILE A 225 8.94 6.49 -3.75
CA ILE A 225 10.25 5.93 -4.09
C ILE A 225 11.29 7.04 -3.99
N LEU A 226 12.35 6.83 -3.21
CA LEU A 226 13.48 7.74 -3.19
C LEU A 226 14.42 7.43 -4.38
N ASN A 227 14.66 8.43 -5.22
CA ASN A 227 15.76 8.40 -6.16
C ASN A 227 17.01 8.92 -5.45
N ASN A 228 17.93 8.03 -5.12
CA ASN A 228 19.19 8.31 -4.47
C ASN A 228 20.41 7.80 -5.26
N THR A 229 20.24 7.59 -6.57
CA THR A 229 21.31 7.22 -7.48
C THR A 229 21.94 8.43 -8.17
N ASN A 230 23.21 8.34 -8.55
CA ASN A 230 23.94 9.39 -9.27
C ASN A 230 23.94 10.76 -8.56
N GLY A 231 23.93 10.77 -7.22
CA GLY A 231 23.92 12.00 -6.43
C GLY A 231 22.55 12.69 -6.34
N ALA A 232 21.49 12.05 -6.84
CA ALA A 232 20.12 12.53 -6.63
C ALA A 232 19.64 12.27 -5.20
N ASN A 233 18.68 13.09 -4.74
CA ASN A 233 17.98 12.89 -3.48
C ASN A 233 16.56 13.47 -3.60
N PHE A 234 15.68 12.76 -4.31
CA PHE A 234 14.31 13.20 -4.58
C PHE A 234 13.34 12.05 -4.40
N PHE A 235 12.21 12.30 -3.72
CA PHE A 235 11.11 11.37 -3.73
C PHE A 235 10.23 11.56 -4.96
N TYR A 236 9.86 10.45 -5.58
CA TYR A 236 8.70 10.34 -6.46
C TYR A 236 7.56 9.77 -5.65
N THR A 237 6.43 10.44 -5.65
CA THR A 237 5.26 10.00 -4.91
C THR A 237 4.02 10.03 -5.79
N VAL A 238 3.04 9.21 -5.44
CA VAL A 238 1.73 9.17 -6.08
C VAL A 238 0.63 9.16 -5.04
N GLY A 239 -0.51 9.70 -5.42
CA GLY A 239 -1.68 9.76 -4.57
C GLY A 239 -2.84 10.46 -5.24
N ASN A 240 -3.75 10.95 -4.43
CA ASN A 240 -4.88 11.74 -4.89
C ASN A 240 -5.03 12.99 -4.03
N ALA A 241 -5.66 14.03 -4.56
CA ALA A 241 -6.08 15.20 -3.82
C ALA A 241 -7.57 15.45 -4.05
N GLY A 242 -8.24 15.91 -3.03
CA GLY A 242 -9.68 16.10 -3.05
C GLY A 242 -10.48 14.80 -3.19
N ASN A 243 -11.78 14.88 -2.97
CA ASN A 243 -12.69 13.76 -3.19
C ASN A 243 -13.32 13.76 -4.60
N GLY A 244 -12.94 14.71 -5.45
CA GLY A 244 -13.35 14.89 -6.83
C GLY A 244 -14.70 15.54 -7.04
N ALA A 245 -15.45 15.85 -6.00
CA ALA A 245 -16.66 16.64 -6.13
C ALA A 245 -16.31 18.12 -6.34
N ASN A 246 -15.36 18.62 -5.55
CA ASN A 246 -14.85 19.98 -5.63
C ASN A 246 -13.33 19.97 -5.45
N PRO A 247 -12.59 20.80 -6.18
CA PRO A 247 -11.18 21.02 -5.93
C PRO A 247 -10.92 21.50 -4.50
N GLN A 248 -9.74 21.24 -3.98
CA GLN A 248 -9.38 21.46 -2.59
C GLN A 248 -8.14 22.31 -2.44
N PRO A 249 -8.08 23.18 -1.41
CA PRO A 249 -9.19 23.78 -0.68
C PRO A 249 -9.87 24.85 -1.53
N ASN A 250 -11.14 25.13 -1.30
CA ASN A 250 -11.90 26.22 -1.95
C ASN A 250 -11.73 26.34 -3.48
N GLY A 251 -11.82 25.23 -4.18
CA GLY A 251 -11.64 25.21 -5.63
C GLY A 251 -10.23 24.88 -6.11
N VAL A 252 -9.32 24.53 -5.21
CA VAL A 252 -7.93 24.22 -5.53
C VAL A 252 -7.59 22.78 -5.18
N VAL A 253 -6.94 22.07 -6.11
CA VAL A 253 -6.35 20.75 -5.89
C VAL A 253 -4.88 20.95 -5.56
N LEU A 254 -4.45 20.51 -4.39
CA LEU A 254 -3.09 20.64 -3.93
C LEU A 254 -2.36 19.30 -3.97
N GLY A 255 -1.32 19.22 -4.81
CA GLY A 255 -0.44 18.06 -4.89
C GLY A 255 -1.13 16.78 -5.34
N ALA A 256 -2.05 16.87 -6.31
CA ALA A 256 -2.68 15.70 -6.90
C ALA A 256 -1.73 14.91 -7.81
N GLY A 257 -2.01 13.64 -7.97
CA GLY A 257 -1.33 12.79 -8.94
C GLY A 257 0.09 12.41 -8.53
N ALA A 258 1.04 12.54 -9.46
CA ALA A 258 2.45 12.28 -9.21
C ALA A 258 3.17 13.56 -8.80
N GLN A 259 4.04 13.46 -7.79
CA GLN A 259 4.80 14.58 -7.26
C GLN A 259 6.29 14.23 -7.17
N ILE A 260 7.14 15.23 -7.38
CA ILE A 260 8.57 15.18 -7.02
C ILE A 260 8.73 15.98 -5.73
N ILE A 261 9.30 15.37 -4.70
CA ILE A 261 9.52 16.01 -3.40
C ILE A 261 11.02 16.07 -3.13
N ASP A 262 11.52 17.29 -2.92
CA ASP A 262 12.91 17.51 -2.51
C ASP A 262 13.01 17.43 -0.98
N PRO A 263 13.71 16.43 -0.41
CA PRO A 263 13.85 16.31 1.04
C PRO A 263 14.58 17.47 1.72
N SER A 264 15.31 18.30 0.95
CA SER A 264 16.01 19.46 1.49
C SER A 264 15.11 20.69 1.67
N THR A 265 13.95 20.72 1.01
CA THR A 265 12.96 21.77 1.20
C THR A 265 12.00 21.32 2.29
N ALA A 266 12.07 22.00 3.45
CA ALA A 266 11.07 21.77 4.49
C ALA A 266 9.66 22.02 3.92
N PRO A 267 8.64 21.24 4.34
CA PRO A 267 7.28 21.51 3.95
C PRO A 267 6.93 22.93 4.35
N GLU A 268 6.31 23.67 3.44
CA GLU A 268 5.76 24.96 3.81
C GLU A 268 4.66 24.75 4.85
N SER A 269 4.82 25.34 6.01
CA SER A 269 3.81 25.30 7.07
C SER A 269 2.51 26.00 6.66
N PHE A 270 2.57 26.83 5.60
CA PHE A 270 1.41 27.50 5.03
C PHE A 270 1.46 27.42 3.52
N GLN A 271 0.35 26.98 2.93
CA GLN A 271 0.17 27.04 1.49
C GLN A 271 -1.02 27.90 1.15
N THR A 272 -0.83 28.86 0.26
CA THR A 272 -1.93 29.67 -0.26
C THR A 272 -2.77 28.79 -1.19
N PRO A 273 -4.10 28.78 -1.06
CA PRO A 273 -4.96 28.06 -2.01
C PRO A 273 -4.65 28.48 -3.45
N GLY A 274 -4.50 27.51 -4.35
CA GLY A 274 -4.08 27.73 -5.72
C GLY A 274 -2.58 27.67 -5.96
N THR A 275 -1.80 27.65 -4.90
CA THR A 275 -0.36 27.47 -5.01
C THR A 275 -0.04 25.97 -5.07
N PRO A 276 0.65 25.48 -6.10
CA PRO A 276 1.11 24.10 -6.10
C PRO A 276 2.03 23.84 -4.90
N THR A 277 2.17 22.58 -4.51
CA THR A 277 3.25 22.18 -3.61
C THR A 277 4.59 22.66 -4.18
N PRO A 278 5.65 22.87 -3.38
CA PRO A 278 6.95 23.34 -3.87
C PRO A 278 7.67 22.33 -4.78
N VAL A 279 6.95 21.39 -5.34
CA VAL A 279 7.42 20.29 -6.18
C VAL A 279 6.63 20.24 -7.48
N ALA A 280 7.16 19.57 -8.51
CA ALA A 280 6.46 19.42 -9.78
C ALA A 280 5.22 18.53 -9.61
N SER A 281 4.12 19.00 -10.16
CA SER A 281 2.93 18.21 -10.35
C SER A 281 2.84 17.77 -11.81
N PHE A 282 2.53 16.50 -12.03
CA PHE A 282 2.33 15.96 -13.38
C PHE A 282 0.84 15.91 -13.70
N SER A 283 0.50 16.19 -14.96
CA SER A 283 -0.88 16.04 -15.43
C SER A 283 -1.02 14.92 -16.45
N ILE A 284 -2.20 14.33 -16.50
CA ILE A 284 -2.58 13.33 -17.48
C ILE A 284 -3.04 14.02 -18.76
N THR A 285 -2.60 13.50 -19.90
CA THR A 285 -3.20 13.80 -21.20
C THR A 285 -4.08 12.63 -21.61
N GLU A 286 -5.38 12.84 -21.63
CA GLU A 286 -6.33 11.85 -22.09
C GLU A 286 -6.49 11.89 -23.62
N LEU A 287 -6.66 10.72 -24.22
CA LEU A 287 -6.76 10.58 -25.68
C LEU A 287 -8.09 11.10 -26.22
N GLY A 288 -8.07 12.27 -26.83
CA GLY A 288 -9.21 12.84 -27.55
C GLY A 288 -10.38 13.29 -26.68
N ASP A 289 -10.29 13.10 -25.38
CA ASP A 289 -11.31 13.50 -24.43
C ASP A 289 -10.84 14.65 -23.54
N LYS A 290 -11.80 15.37 -22.98
CA LYS A 290 -11.53 16.28 -21.87
C LYS A 290 -11.19 15.49 -20.63
N ALA A 291 -10.26 16.00 -19.84
CA ALA A 291 -10.10 15.57 -18.47
C ALA A 291 -11.46 15.64 -17.74
N ASP A 292 -11.84 14.55 -17.10
CA ASP A 292 -13.15 14.45 -16.43
C ASP A 292 -13.27 15.41 -15.26
N LYS A 293 -12.29 15.34 -14.38
CA LYS A 293 -12.20 16.18 -13.18
C LYS A 293 -10.75 16.31 -12.75
N ASN A 294 -10.31 17.53 -12.62
CA ASN A 294 -9.01 17.83 -12.03
C ASN A 294 -8.91 17.21 -10.63
N GLY A 295 -7.81 16.50 -10.35
CA GLY A 295 -7.59 15.79 -9.10
C GLY A 295 -8.28 14.42 -8.98
N LYS A 296 -9.02 13.97 -10.00
CA LYS A 296 -9.61 12.62 -10.08
C LYS A 296 -9.05 11.78 -11.21
N ASP A 297 -8.74 12.40 -12.32
CA ASP A 297 -8.18 11.72 -13.50
C ASP A 297 -6.78 11.16 -13.18
N ASP A 298 -6.09 11.81 -12.27
CA ASP A 298 -4.76 11.50 -11.76
C ASP A 298 -4.78 10.81 -10.38
N ASN A 299 -5.85 10.09 -10.07
CA ASN A 299 -6.00 9.29 -8.85
C ASN A 299 -5.14 8.01 -8.90
N PHE A 300 -3.80 8.19 -8.89
CA PHE A 300 -2.85 7.09 -9.04
C PHE A 300 -2.80 6.17 -7.82
N ARG A 301 -2.48 4.89 -8.07
CA ARG A 301 -2.42 3.82 -7.08
C ARG A 301 -1.01 3.27 -6.89
N GLY A 302 -0.43 2.71 -7.92
CA GLY A 302 0.89 2.11 -7.91
C GLY A 302 1.95 3.01 -8.49
N LEU A 303 3.18 2.78 -8.07
CA LEU A 303 4.38 3.48 -8.47
C LEU A 303 5.54 2.49 -8.57
N THR A 304 6.29 2.54 -9.66
CA THR A 304 7.59 1.87 -9.75
C THR A 304 8.55 2.68 -10.61
N VAL A 305 9.84 2.47 -10.37
CA VAL A 305 10.93 3.00 -11.21
C VAL A 305 11.62 1.83 -11.88
N PHE A 306 11.70 1.87 -13.20
CA PHE A 306 12.40 0.86 -13.97
C PHE A 306 13.11 1.50 -15.18
N ASN A 307 14.39 1.15 -15.39
CA ASN A 307 15.21 1.69 -16.49
C ASN A 307 15.14 3.22 -16.60
N ASN A 308 15.30 3.93 -15.48
CA ASN A 308 15.24 5.40 -15.39
C ASN A 308 13.90 6.02 -15.83
N VAL A 309 12.81 5.28 -15.75
CA VAL A 309 11.46 5.75 -16.03
C VAL A 309 10.55 5.50 -14.85
N ILE A 310 9.70 6.47 -14.54
CA ILE A 310 8.65 6.37 -13.53
C ILE A 310 7.41 5.81 -14.21
N TYR A 311 6.84 4.74 -13.65
CA TYR A 311 5.59 4.14 -14.09
C TYR A 311 4.55 4.24 -13.00
N LEU A 312 3.31 4.48 -13.40
CA LEU A 312 2.17 4.75 -12.53
C LEU A 312 0.98 3.90 -12.96
N THR A 313 0.11 3.57 -12.00
CA THR A 313 -1.16 2.92 -12.31
C THR A 313 -2.33 3.75 -11.81
N LYS A 314 -3.45 3.68 -12.51
CA LYS A 314 -4.73 4.19 -12.05
C LYS A 314 -5.78 3.10 -12.24
N GLY A 315 -6.47 2.73 -11.17
CA GLY A 315 -7.41 1.61 -11.14
C GLY A 315 -8.67 1.87 -10.32
N SER A 316 -9.05 3.13 -10.11
CA SER A 316 -10.24 3.39 -9.30
C SER A 316 -11.07 4.55 -9.78
N GLY A 317 -12.35 4.50 -9.43
CA GLY A 317 -13.32 5.53 -9.81
C GLY A 317 -13.72 5.44 -11.27
N SER A 318 -14.65 6.30 -11.66
CA SER A 318 -15.20 6.40 -13.02
C SER A 318 -14.58 7.53 -13.84
N ASN A 319 -13.71 8.35 -13.25
CA ASN A 319 -13.04 9.45 -13.95
C ASN A 319 -11.68 9.00 -14.47
N GLY A 320 -11.24 9.55 -15.61
CA GLY A 320 -9.99 9.21 -16.26
C GLY A 320 -9.94 7.78 -16.80
N VAL A 321 -8.75 7.35 -17.19
CA VAL A 321 -8.50 6.03 -17.78
C VAL A 321 -7.89 5.11 -16.74
N ASN A 322 -8.51 3.94 -16.51
CA ASN A 322 -7.91 2.89 -15.66
C ASN A 322 -6.88 2.12 -16.49
N THR A 323 -5.58 2.39 -16.24
CA THR A 323 -4.50 1.92 -17.10
C THR A 323 -3.12 2.06 -16.43
N VAL A 324 -2.07 1.77 -17.17
CA VAL A 324 -0.67 2.03 -16.80
C VAL A 324 -0.16 3.24 -17.55
N PHE A 325 0.49 4.14 -16.82
CA PHE A 325 1.11 5.34 -17.32
C PHE A 325 2.62 5.31 -17.11
N PHE A 326 3.33 6.16 -17.85
CA PHE A 326 4.72 6.50 -17.59
C PHE A 326 4.95 8.01 -17.67
N VAL A 327 6.01 8.48 -17.04
CA VAL A 327 6.41 9.89 -17.11
C VAL A 327 7.36 10.10 -18.29
N ASP A 328 6.93 10.95 -19.23
CA ASP A 328 7.79 11.39 -20.35
C ASP A 328 8.62 12.60 -19.92
N THR A 329 9.91 12.38 -19.73
CA THR A 329 10.87 13.45 -19.40
C THR A 329 11.49 14.11 -20.63
N THR A 330 11.20 13.60 -21.82
CA THR A 330 11.78 14.08 -23.09
C THR A 330 10.83 14.99 -23.86
N GLY A 331 9.53 14.93 -23.61
CA GLY A 331 8.48 15.62 -24.35
C GLY A 331 8.21 15.06 -25.74
N THR A 332 8.79 13.89 -26.07
CA THR A 332 8.71 13.29 -27.41
C THR A 332 8.14 11.88 -27.41
N ALA A 333 8.02 11.25 -26.24
CA ALA A 333 7.64 9.85 -26.14
C ALA A 333 6.16 9.58 -26.40
N CYS A 334 5.28 10.58 -26.22
CA CYS A 334 3.83 10.38 -26.37
C CYS A 334 3.12 11.59 -26.98
N PRO A 335 3.33 11.91 -28.26
CA PRO A 335 2.79 13.11 -28.89
C PRO A 335 1.25 13.17 -28.91
N LYS A 336 0.57 12.07 -28.63
CA LYS A 336 -0.90 11.96 -28.55
C LYS A 336 -1.37 11.30 -27.24
N GLY A 337 -0.59 11.46 -26.18
CA GLY A 337 -0.92 10.89 -24.87
C GLY A 337 -0.67 9.38 -24.71
N VAL A 338 -0.24 8.69 -25.76
CA VAL A 338 0.09 7.25 -25.73
C VAL A 338 1.45 7.03 -26.40
N GLY A 339 2.28 6.21 -25.78
CA GLY A 339 3.60 5.90 -26.34
C GLY A 339 4.40 4.92 -25.49
N ILE A 340 5.68 4.89 -25.74
CA ILE A 340 6.67 4.16 -24.96
C ILE A 340 7.76 5.13 -24.50
N PRO A 341 8.42 4.88 -23.37
CA PRO A 341 9.54 5.70 -22.93
C PRO A 341 10.59 5.86 -24.02
N ALA A 342 11.08 7.09 -24.16
CA ALA A 342 12.13 7.37 -25.13
C ALA A 342 13.47 6.72 -24.71
N ALA A 343 14.27 6.32 -25.70
CA ALA A 343 15.63 5.89 -25.43
C ALA A 343 16.43 7.04 -24.79
N GLY A 344 17.15 6.74 -23.69
CA GLY A 344 17.91 7.76 -22.95
C GLY A 344 17.05 8.62 -22.00
N ALA A 345 15.82 8.23 -21.69
CA ALA A 345 15.04 8.84 -20.62
C ALA A 345 15.82 8.81 -19.30
N THR A 346 15.72 9.89 -18.53
CA THR A 346 16.38 10.04 -17.23
C THR A 346 15.33 10.33 -16.16
N LEU A 347 15.65 9.95 -14.91
CA LEU A 347 14.79 10.29 -13.78
C LEU A 347 14.82 11.81 -13.54
N PRO A 348 13.66 12.46 -13.39
CA PRO A 348 13.61 13.91 -13.18
C PRO A 348 14.11 14.26 -11.77
N VAL A 349 14.97 15.29 -11.70
CA VAL A 349 15.52 15.84 -10.44
C VAL A 349 15.09 17.30 -10.21
N SER A 350 14.20 17.79 -11.03
CA SER A 350 13.62 19.14 -10.96
C SER A 350 12.22 19.12 -11.60
N PRO A 351 11.39 20.16 -11.38
CA PRO A 351 10.14 20.31 -12.08
C PRO A 351 10.28 20.14 -13.60
N LEU A 352 9.35 19.36 -14.19
CA LEU A 352 9.35 19.10 -15.63
C LEU A 352 8.68 20.27 -16.37
N ASN A 353 9.48 21.01 -17.13
CA ASN A 353 9.03 22.09 -17.98
C ASN A 353 8.96 21.61 -19.43
N LEU A 354 7.98 20.76 -19.74
CA LEU A 354 7.75 20.33 -21.11
C LEU A 354 6.95 21.39 -21.87
N SER A 355 7.23 21.55 -23.16
CA SER A 355 6.61 22.57 -24.02
C SER A 355 5.13 22.32 -24.33
N GLY A 356 4.63 21.14 -24.05
CA GLY A 356 3.22 20.80 -24.20
C GLY A 356 2.42 21.22 -22.97
N VAL A 357 1.26 21.82 -23.21
CA VAL A 357 0.31 22.16 -22.16
C VAL A 357 -0.98 21.42 -22.45
N ASN A 358 -1.52 20.75 -21.44
CA ASN A 358 -2.83 20.14 -21.52
C ASN A 358 -3.88 21.22 -21.78
N PRO A 359 -4.61 21.19 -22.91
CA PRO A 359 -5.54 22.26 -23.29
C PRO A 359 -6.76 22.35 -22.36
N GLN A 360 -7.01 21.34 -21.52
CA GLN A 360 -8.16 21.30 -20.64
C GLN A 360 -7.87 21.96 -19.28
N ASN A 361 -6.67 21.84 -18.75
CA ASN A 361 -6.32 22.35 -17.42
C ASN A 361 -5.12 23.31 -17.40
N GLY A 362 -4.43 23.51 -18.52
CA GLY A 362 -3.29 24.41 -18.62
C GLY A 362 -2.00 23.89 -17.95
N LEU A 363 -1.98 22.64 -17.48
CA LEU A 363 -0.82 22.04 -16.82
C LEU A 363 0.08 21.30 -17.83
N PRO A 364 1.36 21.13 -17.53
CA PRO A 364 2.25 20.35 -18.38
C PRO A 364 1.74 18.94 -18.62
N SER A 365 1.76 18.47 -19.85
CA SER A 365 1.34 17.12 -20.26
C SER A 365 2.55 16.22 -20.39
N ASN A 366 2.97 15.63 -19.30
CA ASN A 366 4.15 14.77 -19.22
C ASN A 366 3.87 13.37 -18.65
N ILE A 367 2.61 13.00 -18.48
CA ILE A 367 2.17 11.65 -18.15
C ILE A 367 1.47 11.04 -19.36
N CYS A 368 1.91 9.84 -19.74
CA CYS A 368 1.52 9.17 -20.97
C CYS A 368 0.99 7.78 -20.66
N ILE A 369 -0.06 7.36 -21.36
CA ILE A 369 -0.50 5.96 -21.33
C ILE A 369 0.56 5.09 -22.02
N LEU A 370 0.94 3.98 -21.37
CA LEU A 370 1.87 3.02 -21.95
C LEU A 370 1.23 2.29 -23.13
N ALA A 371 1.88 2.33 -24.29
CA ALA A 371 1.31 1.83 -25.54
C ALA A 371 0.94 0.33 -25.46
N GLY A 372 -0.30 0.01 -25.80
CA GLY A 372 -0.90 -1.32 -25.69
C GLY A 372 -1.83 -1.49 -24.50
N PHE A 373 -1.76 -0.60 -23.52
CA PHE A 373 -2.68 -0.57 -22.39
C PHE A 373 -4.00 0.15 -22.74
N PRO A 374 -5.08 -0.07 -21.93
CA PRO A 374 -6.38 0.58 -22.18
C PRO A 374 -6.28 2.10 -22.27
N THR A 375 -7.06 2.68 -23.17
CA THR A 375 -7.10 4.13 -23.45
C THR A 375 -8.50 4.73 -23.33
N VAL A 376 -9.51 3.90 -23.01
CA VAL A 376 -10.91 4.33 -22.91
C VAL A 376 -11.19 4.80 -21.48
N LEU A 377 -11.89 5.93 -21.35
CA LEU A 377 -12.33 6.44 -20.05
C LEU A 377 -13.11 5.36 -19.27
N ALA A 378 -12.82 5.22 -17.98
CA ALA A 378 -13.44 4.20 -17.14
C ALA A 378 -14.97 4.24 -17.15
N LYS A 379 -15.56 5.45 -17.19
CA LYS A 379 -17.04 5.64 -17.29
C LYS A 379 -17.64 5.17 -18.60
N SER A 380 -16.83 4.99 -19.66
CA SER A 380 -17.28 4.62 -21.01
C SER A 380 -16.80 3.22 -21.43
N ALA A 381 -15.99 2.57 -20.58
CA ALA A 381 -15.46 1.25 -20.88
C ALA A 381 -16.53 0.18 -20.72
N SER A 382 -16.56 -0.80 -21.63
CA SER A 382 -17.46 -1.96 -21.56
C SER A 382 -16.99 -2.99 -20.53
N SER A 383 -15.70 -3.03 -20.25
CA SER A 383 -15.06 -3.78 -19.16
C SER A 383 -13.92 -2.94 -18.62
N THR A 384 -13.75 -2.92 -17.32
CA THR A 384 -12.75 -2.08 -16.67
C THR A 384 -11.85 -2.95 -15.82
N ALA A 385 -10.54 -2.87 -16.07
CA ALA A 385 -9.52 -3.36 -15.15
C ALA A 385 -9.28 -2.31 -14.05
N PHE A 386 -8.76 -2.77 -12.92
CA PHE A 386 -8.45 -1.93 -11.76
C PHE A 386 -6.98 -2.03 -11.38
N PRO A 387 -6.04 -1.54 -12.24
CA PRO A 387 -4.61 -1.63 -11.99
C PRO A 387 -4.21 -0.97 -10.68
N PHE A 388 -3.41 -1.66 -9.89
CA PHE A 388 -2.92 -1.19 -8.61
C PHE A 388 -1.40 -1.28 -8.52
N GLY A 389 -0.81 -2.36 -8.00
CA GLY A 389 0.62 -2.57 -7.95
C GLY A 389 1.23 -2.86 -9.32
N ILE A 390 2.48 -2.52 -9.52
CA ILE A 390 3.20 -2.67 -10.78
C ILE A 390 4.65 -3.09 -10.50
N TRP A 391 5.15 -4.09 -11.24
CA TRP A 391 6.50 -4.60 -11.09
C TRP A 391 7.03 -5.18 -12.40
N PHE A 392 8.28 -4.85 -12.76
CA PHE A 392 8.96 -5.35 -13.95
C PHE A 392 9.86 -6.53 -13.58
N ALA A 393 9.69 -7.66 -14.27
CA ALA A 393 10.65 -8.76 -14.19
C ALA A 393 11.89 -8.49 -15.07
N ASN A 394 11.69 -7.85 -16.21
CA ASN A 394 12.74 -7.37 -17.12
C ASN A 394 12.14 -6.31 -18.07
N ALA A 395 12.91 -5.86 -19.06
CA ALA A 395 12.48 -4.84 -20.02
C ALA A 395 11.28 -5.26 -20.89
N ASP A 396 11.05 -6.55 -21.05
CA ASP A 396 10.03 -7.10 -21.94
C ASP A 396 8.88 -7.77 -21.17
N THR A 397 8.95 -7.84 -19.84
CA THR A 397 7.94 -8.51 -19.01
C THR A 397 7.55 -7.65 -17.81
N LEU A 398 6.29 -7.29 -17.77
CA LEU A 398 5.66 -6.44 -16.76
C LEU A 398 4.52 -7.20 -16.09
N TYR A 399 4.43 -7.11 -14.76
CA TYR A 399 3.30 -7.60 -13.98
C TYR A 399 2.53 -6.44 -13.38
N VAL A 400 1.21 -6.48 -13.54
CA VAL A 400 0.28 -5.48 -13.01
C VAL A 400 -0.75 -6.18 -12.12
N ALA A 401 -0.84 -5.77 -10.87
CA ALA A 401 -1.90 -6.22 -9.98
C ALA A 401 -3.22 -5.53 -10.33
N ASP A 402 -4.31 -6.28 -10.29
CA ASP A 402 -5.67 -5.78 -10.44
C ASP A 402 -6.43 -6.06 -9.14
N GLU A 403 -6.92 -4.98 -8.50
CA GLU A 403 -7.54 -5.08 -7.17
C GLU A 403 -8.98 -5.62 -7.19
N GLY A 404 -9.55 -5.84 -8.37
CA GLY A 404 -10.97 -6.11 -8.52
C GLY A 404 -11.80 -4.83 -8.45
N ASP A 405 -13.09 -4.94 -8.73
CA ASP A 405 -13.98 -3.79 -8.84
C ASP A 405 -14.60 -3.35 -7.52
N GLY A 406 -14.40 -4.12 -6.45
CA GLY A 406 -14.94 -3.84 -5.13
C GLY A 406 -16.46 -3.86 -5.06
N SER A 407 -17.11 -4.56 -5.98
CA SER A 407 -18.58 -4.60 -6.05
C SER A 407 -19.18 -5.22 -4.79
N GLY A 408 -20.07 -4.46 -4.17
CA GLY A 408 -20.83 -4.87 -2.98
C GLY A 408 -22.24 -5.41 -3.32
N GLY A 409 -23.09 -5.47 -2.31
CA GLY A 409 -24.49 -5.91 -2.43
C GLY A 409 -24.67 -7.43 -2.30
N THR A 410 -25.85 -7.90 -2.59
CA THR A 410 -26.23 -9.31 -2.34
C THR A 410 -25.47 -10.33 -3.19
N THR A 411 -24.83 -9.90 -4.26
CA THR A 411 -24.05 -10.71 -5.19
C THR A 411 -22.56 -10.59 -5.01
N LEU A 412 -22.08 -9.91 -3.96
CA LEU A 412 -20.67 -9.56 -3.78
C LEU A 412 -19.70 -10.73 -4.02
N TYR A 413 -19.97 -11.91 -3.51
CA TYR A 413 -19.09 -13.08 -3.67
C TYR A 413 -19.15 -13.67 -5.09
N THR A 414 -20.33 -13.80 -5.66
CA THR A 414 -20.49 -14.32 -7.02
C THR A 414 -19.94 -13.33 -8.04
N HIS A 415 -20.04 -12.04 -7.76
CA HIS A 415 -19.46 -11.00 -8.59
C HIS A 415 -17.94 -11.05 -8.56
N ALA A 416 -17.33 -11.07 -7.38
CA ALA A 416 -15.88 -11.23 -7.24
C ALA A 416 -15.36 -12.51 -7.90
N ALA A 417 -16.07 -13.63 -7.76
CA ALA A 417 -15.72 -14.91 -8.40
C ALA A 417 -15.80 -14.88 -9.95
N ALA A 418 -16.58 -13.96 -10.51
CA ALA A 418 -16.78 -13.85 -11.96
C ALA A 418 -15.78 -12.89 -12.64
N GLN A 419 -14.95 -12.19 -11.88
CA GLN A 419 -13.98 -11.23 -12.44
C GLN A 419 -12.90 -11.94 -13.24
N THR A 420 -12.58 -11.43 -14.42
CA THR A 420 -11.57 -12.00 -15.34
C THR A 420 -10.27 -11.22 -15.37
N THR A 421 -10.26 -9.99 -14.87
CA THR A 421 -9.08 -9.11 -14.84
C THR A 421 -8.39 -9.10 -13.48
N ALA A 422 -9.15 -9.33 -12.39
CA ALA A 422 -8.68 -9.32 -11.03
C ALA A 422 -7.58 -10.37 -10.78
N GLY A 423 -6.50 -10.01 -10.07
CA GLY A 423 -5.35 -10.88 -9.84
C GLY A 423 -4.04 -10.25 -10.30
N ILE A 424 -3.15 -11.02 -10.92
CA ILE A 424 -1.89 -10.50 -11.47
C ILE A 424 -1.86 -10.71 -12.98
N GLN A 425 -1.86 -9.62 -13.71
CA GLN A 425 -1.79 -9.59 -15.16
C GLN A 425 -0.32 -9.61 -15.62
N LYS A 426 0.03 -10.51 -16.53
CA LYS A 426 1.34 -10.52 -17.20
C LYS A 426 1.23 -9.85 -18.55
N TRP A 427 2.06 -8.85 -18.77
CA TRP A 427 2.15 -8.08 -20.00
C TRP A 427 3.51 -8.28 -20.65
N ILE A 428 3.52 -8.45 -21.98
CA ILE A 428 4.72 -8.70 -22.78
C ILE A 428 4.90 -7.57 -23.79
N PHE A 429 6.13 -7.05 -23.85
CA PHE A 429 6.50 -6.04 -24.82
C PHE A 429 6.88 -6.64 -26.17
N ASN A 430 6.29 -6.13 -27.23
CA ASN A 430 6.67 -6.46 -28.60
C ASN A 430 7.57 -5.34 -29.16
N SER A 431 8.85 -5.65 -29.33
CA SER A 431 9.84 -4.68 -29.81
C SER A 431 9.63 -4.26 -31.27
N THR A 432 8.92 -5.05 -32.08
CA THR A 432 8.60 -4.71 -33.49
C THR A 432 7.46 -3.70 -33.58
N THR A 433 6.36 -3.97 -32.88
CA THR A 433 5.18 -3.06 -32.86
C THR A 433 5.30 -1.94 -31.86
N LYS A 434 6.29 -1.99 -30.95
CA LYS A 434 6.48 -1.04 -29.86
C LYS A 434 5.25 -0.92 -28.95
N THR A 435 4.61 -2.05 -28.65
CA THR A 435 3.40 -2.12 -27.81
C THR A 435 3.48 -3.26 -26.82
N TRP A 436 2.83 -3.05 -25.69
CA TRP A 436 2.58 -4.10 -24.68
C TRP A 436 1.31 -4.87 -25.04
N SER A 437 1.26 -6.13 -24.72
CA SER A 437 0.07 -6.97 -24.86
C SER A 437 -0.12 -7.85 -23.63
N LEU A 438 -1.36 -7.98 -23.17
CA LEU A 438 -1.73 -8.90 -22.10
C LEU A 438 -1.54 -10.34 -22.58
N ALA A 439 -0.69 -11.09 -21.90
CA ALA A 439 -0.52 -12.53 -22.14
C ALA A 439 -1.60 -13.33 -21.41
N TYR A 440 -1.76 -13.09 -20.12
CA TYR A 440 -2.77 -13.74 -19.27
C TYR A 440 -2.90 -13.05 -17.92
N THR A 441 -3.93 -13.46 -17.16
CA THR A 441 -4.12 -13.09 -15.76
C THR A 441 -3.96 -14.33 -14.87
N LEU A 442 -3.09 -14.26 -13.87
CA LEU A 442 -2.91 -15.28 -12.84
C LEU A 442 -4.00 -15.11 -11.79
N GLN A 443 -4.84 -16.13 -11.61
CA GLN A 443 -5.97 -16.13 -10.67
C GLN A 443 -6.08 -17.45 -9.88
N THR A 444 -5.56 -18.54 -10.41
CA THR A 444 -5.73 -19.87 -9.83
C THR A 444 -5.18 -19.92 -8.41
N GLY A 445 -6.01 -20.32 -7.46
CA GLY A 445 -5.67 -20.37 -6.03
C GLY A 445 -5.87 -19.06 -5.25
N LEU A 446 -6.26 -17.95 -5.91
CA LEU A 446 -6.71 -16.75 -5.18
C LEU A 446 -8.04 -16.95 -4.47
N GLU A 447 -8.84 -17.91 -4.94
CA GLU A 447 -10.17 -18.18 -4.40
C GLU A 447 -11.05 -16.93 -4.42
N LEU A 448 -11.10 -16.23 -5.57
CA LEU A 448 -11.90 -15.02 -5.75
C LEU A 448 -13.36 -15.28 -5.36
N GLY A 449 -13.92 -14.41 -4.53
CA GLY A 449 -15.29 -14.51 -4.05
C GLY A 449 -15.57 -15.68 -3.09
N VAL A 450 -14.55 -16.43 -2.66
CA VAL A 450 -14.73 -17.51 -1.67
C VAL A 450 -14.57 -16.95 -0.26
N PRO A 451 -15.62 -16.92 0.56
CA PRO A 451 -15.57 -16.39 1.91
C PRO A 451 -14.62 -17.18 2.81
N TYR A 452 -13.93 -16.48 3.70
CA TYR A 452 -13.07 -17.11 4.69
C TYR A 452 -13.33 -16.58 6.10
N THR A 453 -12.94 -17.39 7.10
CA THR A 453 -13.08 -17.04 8.51
C THR A 453 -11.80 -16.38 9.02
N VAL A 454 -11.97 -15.38 9.87
CA VAL A 454 -10.90 -14.77 10.68
C VAL A 454 -11.29 -14.92 12.14
N ASN A 455 -10.36 -15.37 12.99
CA ASN A 455 -10.62 -15.55 14.41
C ASN A 455 -11.01 -14.19 15.04
N ASN A 456 -12.03 -14.22 15.89
CA ASN A 456 -12.61 -13.05 16.55
C ASN A 456 -13.28 -12.02 15.62
N TYR A 457 -13.28 -12.24 14.31
CA TYR A 457 -14.01 -11.39 13.37
C TYR A 457 -15.51 -11.65 13.49
N PRO A 458 -16.36 -10.65 13.32
CA PRO A 458 -17.80 -10.85 13.35
C PRO A 458 -18.24 -11.97 12.41
N THR A 459 -19.24 -12.74 12.84
CA THR A 459 -19.81 -13.84 12.06
C THR A 459 -21.29 -13.59 11.75
N GLY A 460 -21.83 -14.37 10.84
CA GLY A 460 -23.23 -14.22 10.41
C GLY A 460 -23.42 -13.00 9.50
N THR A 461 -24.49 -12.26 9.71
CA THR A 461 -24.92 -11.15 8.86
C THR A 461 -24.76 -9.82 9.58
N ASN A 462 -24.14 -8.86 8.93
CA ASN A 462 -24.10 -7.47 9.37
C ASN A 462 -25.52 -6.88 9.39
N THR A 463 -25.96 -6.39 10.53
CA THR A 463 -27.32 -5.87 10.70
C THR A 463 -27.59 -4.60 9.92
N ALA A 464 -26.57 -3.80 9.61
CA ALA A 464 -26.68 -2.57 8.84
C ALA A 464 -26.74 -2.84 7.33
N THR A 465 -25.80 -3.61 6.80
CA THR A 465 -25.70 -3.89 5.36
C THR A 465 -26.59 -5.06 4.90
N LYS A 466 -27.02 -5.93 5.83
CA LYS A 466 -27.74 -7.19 5.57
C LYS A 466 -26.89 -8.21 4.78
N LEU A 467 -25.60 -8.06 4.77
CA LEU A 467 -24.64 -8.91 4.05
C LEU A 467 -23.79 -9.72 5.04
N PRO A 468 -23.22 -10.86 4.61
CA PRO A 468 -22.34 -11.65 5.44
C PRO A 468 -21.07 -10.87 5.85
N TRP A 469 -20.63 -11.04 7.08
CA TRP A 469 -19.40 -10.43 7.58
C TRP A 469 -18.13 -11.01 6.94
N SER A 470 -18.14 -12.30 6.56
CA SER A 470 -16.95 -13.01 6.12
C SER A 470 -16.26 -12.32 4.95
N PRO A 471 -14.98 -11.97 5.04
CA PRO A 471 -14.24 -11.42 3.90
C PRO A 471 -14.04 -12.49 2.83
N ALA A 472 -13.96 -12.06 1.57
CA ALA A 472 -13.52 -12.86 0.43
C ALA A 472 -12.51 -12.08 -0.40
N THR A 473 -11.58 -12.76 -1.08
CA THR A 473 -10.64 -12.10 -1.98
C THR A 473 -11.36 -11.54 -3.20
N ASP A 474 -11.06 -10.29 -3.55
CA ASP A 474 -11.57 -9.62 -4.75
C ASP A 474 -10.53 -9.50 -5.85
N GLY A 475 -9.25 -9.29 -5.50
CA GLY A 475 -8.12 -9.17 -6.39
C GLY A 475 -6.80 -8.99 -5.63
N ILE A 476 -5.84 -8.33 -6.29
CA ILE A 476 -4.50 -8.06 -5.73
C ILE A 476 -4.20 -6.56 -5.81
N ARG A 477 -3.63 -6.00 -4.73
CA ARG A 477 -3.20 -4.59 -4.66
C ARG A 477 -1.71 -4.44 -4.89
N ASN A 478 -0.92 -4.36 -3.82
CA ASN A 478 0.51 -4.15 -3.92
C ASN A 478 1.25 -5.46 -4.21
N ILE A 479 2.25 -5.39 -5.06
CA ILE A 479 3.09 -6.53 -5.45
C ILE A 479 4.57 -6.18 -5.40
N THR A 480 5.37 -7.19 -5.17
CA THR A 480 6.81 -7.22 -5.44
C THR A 480 7.19 -8.58 -6.01
N GLY A 481 8.35 -8.70 -6.61
CA GLY A 481 8.76 -9.97 -7.20
C GLY A 481 10.27 -10.15 -7.28
N SER A 482 10.68 -11.36 -7.60
CA SER A 482 12.06 -11.72 -7.87
C SER A 482 12.14 -12.66 -9.09
N VAL A 483 13.26 -12.58 -9.80
CA VAL A 483 13.57 -13.47 -10.93
C VAL A 483 14.74 -14.36 -10.53
N ASP A 484 14.54 -15.67 -10.65
CA ASP A 484 15.57 -16.68 -10.46
C ASP A 484 15.61 -17.60 -11.70
N GLY A 485 16.56 -17.32 -12.59
CA GLY A 485 16.66 -17.98 -13.89
C GLY A 485 15.38 -17.79 -14.72
N ALA A 486 14.68 -18.89 -15.00
CA ALA A 486 13.43 -18.88 -15.76
C ALA A 486 12.18 -18.68 -14.89
N LYS A 487 12.33 -18.63 -13.57
CA LYS A 487 11.21 -18.51 -12.62
C LYS A 487 11.06 -17.08 -12.15
N VAL A 488 9.82 -16.66 -12.02
CA VAL A 488 9.43 -15.38 -11.45
C VAL A 488 8.54 -15.67 -10.25
N THR A 489 8.97 -15.31 -9.05
CA THR A 489 8.12 -15.39 -7.86
C THR A 489 7.58 -14.00 -7.54
N ILE A 490 6.25 -13.90 -7.45
CA ILE A 490 5.54 -12.65 -7.19
C ILE A 490 4.79 -12.79 -5.87
N TYR A 491 4.96 -11.81 -5.00
CA TYR A 491 4.23 -11.67 -3.74
C TYR A 491 3.23 -10.55 -3.88
N GLY A 492 1.99 -10.77 -3.38
CA GLY A 492 0.92 -9.78 -3.52
C GLY A 492 0.02 -9.70 -2.30
N ILE A 493 -0.44 -8.48 -2.00
CA ILE A 493 -1.43 -8.20 -0.96
C ILE A 493 -2.82 -8.28 -1.59
N THR A 494 -3.72 -9.10 -1.05
CA THR A 494 -5.08 -9.22 -1.59
C THR A 494 -5.96 -8.03 -1.23
N SER A 495 -6.88 -7.69 -2.10
CA SER A 495 -8.08 -6.91 -1.80
C SER A 495 -9.20 -7.82 -1.31
N THR A 496 -10.24 -7.24 -0.73
CA THR A 496 -11.36 -7.97 -0.15
C THR A 496 -12.71 -7.36 -0.51
N VAL A 497 -13.74 -8.19 -0.47
CA VAL A 497 -15.15 -7.79 -0.40
C VAL A 497 -15.81 -8.47 0.80
N SER A 498 -16.70 -7.76 1.48
CA SER A 498 -17.45 -8.30 2.62
C SER A 498 -18.72 -7.50 2.90
N GLY A 499 -19.47 -7.93 3.89
CA GLY A 499 -20.60 -7.18 4.43
C GLY A 499 -20.21 -6.08 5.42
N SER A 500 -18.92 -5.84 5.66
CA SER A 500 -18.47 -4.77 6.56
C SER A 500 -18.88 -3.37 6.05
N GLY A 501 -19.01 -3.23 4.74
CA GLY A 501 -19.23 -1.93 4.10
C GLY A 501 -17.95 -1.12 3.91
N ASP A 502 -16.85 -1.56 4.50
CA ASP A 502 -15.52 -0.93 4.38
C ASP A 502 -14.45 -1.97 4.05
N GLN A 503 -14.25 -2.16 2.76
CA GLN A 503 -13.31 -3.16 2.23
C GLN A 503 -11.84 -2.88 2.60
N GLY A 504 -11.51 -1.65 2.99
CA GLY A 504 -10.18 -1.28 3.46
C GLY A 504 -9.88 -1.74 4.88
N ALA A 505 -10.90 -2.06 5.67
CA ALA A 505 -10.79 -2.51 7.06
C ALA A 505 -10.81 -4.04 7.24
N ASP A 506 -11.07 -4.80 6.17
CA ASP A 506 -11.16 -6.26 6.25
C ASP A 506 -9.77 -6.90 6.40
N PRO A 507 -9.62 -7.88 7.30
CA PRO A 507 -8.43 -8.71 7.35
C PRO A 507 -8.20 -9.44 6.02
N ASN A 508 -7.03 -9.25 5.42
CA ASN A 508 -6.67 -9.74 4.11
C ASN A 508 -5.47 -10.72 4.15
N ARG A 509 -4.85 -10.97 3.01
CA ARG A 509 -3.79 -11.99 2.89
C ARG A 509 -2.60 -11.45 2.09
N LEU A 510 -1.40 -11.93 2.43
CA LEU A 510 -0.26 -11.94 1.53
C LEU A 510 -0.22 -13.31 0.86
N VAL A 511 -0.12 -13.30 -0.45
CA VAL A 511 -0.06 -14.50 -1.29
C VAL A 511 1.19 -14.50 -2.17
N ALA A 512 1.62 -15.65 -2.64
CA ALA A 512 2.72 -15.81 -3.59
C ALA A 512 2.32 -16.72 -4.74
N VAL A 513 2.83 -16.44 -5.93
CA VAL A 513 2.73 -17.29 -7.12
C VAL A 513 4.08 -17.35 -7.82
N THR A 514 4.42 -18.51 -8.37
CA THR A 514 5.59 -18.66 -9.24
C THR A 514 5.13 -18.84 -10.68
N ASP A 515 5.58 -17.94 -11.54
CA ASP A 515 5.34 -17.95 -12.99
C ASP A 515 6.63 -18.32 -13.74
N VAL A 516 6.50 -18.75 -14.97
CA VAL A 516 7.63 -18.99 -15.88
C VAL A 516 7.82 -17.76 -16.76
N LEU A 517 9.02 -17.12 -16.66
CA LEU A 517 9.31 -15.84 -17.30
C LEU A 517 8.97 -15.83 -18.80
N SER A 518 9.34 -16.87 -19.54
CA SER A 518 9.11 -16.99 -20.99
C SER A 518 7.71 -17.49 -21.37
N ASN A 519 6.87 -17.86 -20.39
CA ASN A 519 5.53 -18.36 -20.70
C ASN A 519 4.61 -17.22 -21.17
N THR A 520 3.91 -17.46 -22.29
CA THR A 520 2.86 -16.57 -22.82
C THR A 520 1.54 -17.31 -23.06
N ASP A 521 1.48 -18.59 -22.68
CA ASP A 521 0.33 -19.47 -22.87
C ASP A 521 -0.55 -19.47 -21.62
N ALA A 522 -1.74 -18.93 -21.72
CA ALA A 522 -2.71 -18.85 -20.64
C ALA A 522 -3.12 -20.23 -20.09
N THR A 523 -3.11 -21.27 -20.93
CA THR A 523 -3.45 -22.64 -20.49
C THR A 523 -2.40 -23.20 -19.54
N LYS A 524 -1.12 -22.92 -19.83
CA LYS A 524 -0.02 -23.29 -18.93
C LYS A 524 -0.07 -22.47 -17.65
N ALA A 525 -0.27 -21.16 -17.76
CA ALA A 525 -0.38 -20.27 -16.61
C ALA A 525 -1.54 -20.63 -15.67
N ALA A 526 -2.62 -21.20 -16.18
CA ALA A 526 -3.74 -21.68 -15.37
C ALA A 526 -3.36 -22.82 -14.39
N THR A 527 -2.22 -23.45 -14.56
CA THR A 527 -1.69 -24.45 -13.60
C THR A 527 -0.86 -23.84 -12.47
N GLU A 528 -0.46 -22.60 -12.60
CA GLU A 528 0.30 -21.84 -11.59
C GLU A 528 -0.65 -21.35 -10.51
N LYS A 529 -0.36 -21.71 -9.25
CA LYS A 529 -1.29 -21.48 -8.14
C LYS A 529 -0.72 -20.54 -7.11
N PHE A 530 -1.54 -19.58 -6.71
CA PHE A 530 -1.27 -18.79 -5.52
C PHE A 530 -1.29 -19.66 -4.26
N THR A 531 -0.35 -19.36 -3.37
CA THR A 531 -0.28 -19.92 -2.03
C THR A 531 -0.37 -18.77 -1.01
N ILE A 532 -1.01 -19.03 0.12
CA ILE A 532 -1.09 -18.05 1.20
C ILE A 532 0.23 -18.06 1.97
N VAL A 533 0.91 -16.92 2.01
CA VAL A 533 2.14 -16.70 2.77
C VAL A 533 1.80 -16.21 4.19
N ARG A 534 0.86 -15.25 4.32
CA ARG A 534 0.45 -14.70 5.60
C ARG A 534 -1.03 -14.29 5.56
N LYS A 535 -1.67 -14.33 6.72
CA LYS A 535 -3.04 -13.85 6.93
C LYS A 535 -3.02 -12.71 7.95
N ALA A 536 -3.77 -11.65 7.69
CA ALA A 536 -4.08 -10.66 8.71
C ALA A 536 -4.99 -11.26 9.78
N GLY A 537 -4.79 -10.84 11.02
CA GLY A 537 -5.64 -11.17 12.15
C GLY A 537 -6.82 -10.20 12.31
N PHE A 538 -7.54 -10.37 13.41
CA PHE A 538 -8.58 -9.44 13.83
C PHE A 538 -7.99 -8.04 14.05
N ALA A 539 -8.65 -7.02 13.53
CA ALA A 539 -8.22 -5.62 13.58
C ALA A 539 -6.87 -5.34 12.91
N GLU A 540 -6.46 -6.20 11.98
CA GLU A 540 -5.25 -6.04 11.19
C GLU A 540 -5.57 -6.00 9.69
N VAL A 541 -4.79 -5.19 8.95
CA VAL A 541 -4.81 -5.16 7.48
C VAL A 541 -3.39 -5.09 6.96
N LEU A 542 -3.01 -6.03 6.08
CA LEU A 542 -1.74 -5.97 5.34
C LEU A 542 -1.88 -4.94 4.21
N ARG A 543 -0.85 -4.11 4.02
CA ARG A 543 -0.91 -2.96 3.10
C ARG A 543 0.03 -3.09 1.92
N GLY A 544 1.32 -3.12 2.18
CA GLY A 544 2.38 -3.21 1.18
C GLY A 544 3.30 -4.39 1.42
N VAL A 545 4.03 -4.76 0.39
CA VAL A 545 5.08 -5.79 0.44
C VAL A 545 6.27 -5.35 -0.39
N SER A 546 7.47 -5.53 0.14
CA SER A 546 8.75 -5.31 -0.54
C SER A 546 9.77 -6.33 -0.07
N PHE A 547 10.87 -6.50 -0.80
CA PHE A 547 12.05 -7.15 -0.26
C PHE A 547 12.73 -6.25 0.75
N THR A 548 13.50 -6.85 1.65
CA THR A 548 14.37 -6.12 2.58
C THR A 548 15.44 -5.35 1.82
N PRO A 549 15.94 -4.21 2.37
CA PRO A 549 17.04 -3.46 1.77
C PRO A 549 18.28 -4.32 1.52
N SER A 550 18.97 -4.07 0.42
CA SER A 550 20.26 -4.73 0.12
C SER A 550 21.36 -4.29 1.09
N LYS A 551 22.44 -5.09 1.17
CA LYS A 551 23.66 -4.66 1.88
C LYS A 551 24.26 -3.43 1.19
N GLY A 552 24.75 -2.47 1.99
CA GLY A 552 25.66 -1.43 1.48
C GLY A 552 27.02 -2.04 1.13
N ASP A 553 27.70 -1.43 0.16
CA ASP A 553 29.07 -1.85 -0.22
C ASP A 553 30.09 -1.69 0.92
N ASP A 554 29.74 -0.91 1.96
CA ASP A 554 30.60 -0.64 3.13
C ASP A 554 30.60 -1.78 4.18
N ASP A 555 29.64 -2.69 4.12
CA ASP A 555 29.53 -3.80 5.09
C ASP A 555 30.47 -4.99 4.79
N ASP A 556 31.15 -5.00 3.63
CA ASP A 556 32.10 -6.06 3.27
C ASP A 556 33.53 -5.84 3.81
N HIS A 557 33.81 -4.68 4.44
CA HIS A 557 35.14 -4.36 4.96
C HIS A 557 35.40 -4.80 6.41
N ASP A 558 34.36 -5.17 7.17
CA ASP A 558 34.52 -5.57 8.58
C ASP A 558 34.94 -7.04 8.80
N ASN A 559 35.05 -7.84 7.74
CA ASN A 559 35.45 -9.26 7.84
C ASN A 559 36.87 -9.57 7.37
N GLN A 560 37.74 -8.57 7.15
CA GLN A 560 39.17 -8.76 6.82
C GLN A 560 40.09 -8.12 7.86
N GLY A 561 39.99 -8.52 9.11
CA GLY A 561 40.89 -7.98 10.11
C GLY A 561 40.93 -8.84 11.37
N ASP A 562 41.45 -10.04 11.28
CA ASP A 562 42.23 -10.66 12.34
C ASP A 562 42.90 -11.95 11.83
N GLN A 563 43.94 -11.83 11.01
CA GLN A 563 44.97 -12.87 10.93
C GLN A 563 46.18 -12.37 11.72
N GLY A 564 46.18 -12.79 12.99
CA GLY A 564 47.30 -12.51 13.89
C GLY A 564 48.64 -12.94 13.32
N ASP A 565 49.53 -11.98 13.22
CA ASP A 565 50.95 -12.13 13.02
C ASP A 565 51.54 -12.87 14.24
N HIS A 566 51.79 -14.16 14.11
CA HIS A 566 52.68 -14.92 15.01
C HIS A 566 54.10 -14.77 14.52
N GLY A 567 54.75 -13.69 14.95
CA GLY A 567 56.18 -13.53 14.80
C GLY A 567 56.95 -14.58 15.62
N ASP A 568 57.58 -15.52 14.93
CA ASP A 568 58.64 -16.37 15.48
C ASP A 568 59.86 -15.52 15.79
N ARG A 569 60.23 -15.51 17.06
CA ARG A 569 61.60 -15.12 17.49
C ARG A 569 62.45 -16.35 17.56
N ASN A 570 63.47 -16.40 16.72
CA ASN A 570 64.79 -16.93 17.04
C ASN A 570 65.83 -16.12 16.30
#